data_261e8e00d422f09b01ae06a43b255207
#
_entry.id   261e8e00d422f09b01ae06a43b255207
#
_cell.length_a   1.000
_cell.length_b   1.000
_cell.length_c   1.000
_cell.angle_alpha   90.00
_cell.angle_beta   90.00
_cell.angle_gamma   90.00
#
_symmetry.space_group_name_H-M   'P 1'
#
loop_
_entity.id
_entity.type
_entity.pdbx_description
1 polymer ?
#
loop_
_entity_poly.entity_id
_entity_poly.type
_entity_poly.pdbx_seq_one_letter_code
_entity_poly.pdbx_strand_id
1 'polypeptide(L)'
;KLTIKHKELEKADSLCNEFKGAFENSNIKYKEITGPFSPIIDRIRGEWIKCFYIKLGRDNSLMSNKESIQKIIEGIKGGSRFITVDVDPL
;
A
#
# COMPACT_ATOMS: atom_id res chain seq x y z
N LYS A 1 0.55 -2.31 -7.35
CA LYS A 1 1.20 -2.98 -6.22
C LYS A 1 1.72 -1.95 -5.24
N LEU A 2 1.40 -2.12 -3.99
CA LEU A 2 1.89 -1.27 -2.91
C LEU A 2 2.86 -2.09 -2.05
N THR A 3 4.06 -1.55 -1.83
CA THR A 3 5.12 -2.23 -1.09
C THR A 3 5.49 -1.42 0.14
N ILE A 4 5.54 -2.09 1.29
CA ILE A 4 5.94 -1.50 2.56
C ILE A 4 7.23 -2.17 3.00
N LYS A 5 8.26 -1.36 3.30
CA LYS A 5 9.57 -1.84 3.75
C LYS A 5 9.93 -1.17 5.06
N HIS A 6 10.39 -1.95 6.03
CA HIS A 6 10.89 -1.41 7.29
C HIS A 6 11.89 -2.37 7.92
N LYS A 7 12.86 -1.83 8.63
CA LYS A 7 13.87 -2.63 9.33
C LYS A 7 13.28 -3.43 10.48
N GLU A 8 12.21 -2.93 11.08
CA GLU A 8 11.52 -3.59 12.19
C GLU A 8 10.21 -4.19 11.72
N LEU A 9 10.05 -5.49 11.94
CA LEU A 9 8.83 -6.21 11.52
C LEU A 9 7.57 -5.62 12.15
N GLU A 10 7.62 -5.28 13.43
CA GLU A 10 6.47 -4.73 14.14
C GLU A 10 6.01 -3.40 13.50
N LYS A 11 6.95 -2.59 13.08
CA LYS A 11 6.64 -1.32 12.43
C LYS A 11 6.12 -1.53 11.00
N ALA A 12 6.65 -2.52 10.29
CA ALA A 12 6.11 -2.89 8.99
C ALA A 12 4.65 -3.31 9.12
N ASP A 13 4.34 -4.15 10.11
CA ASP A 13 2.97 -4.59 10.37
C ASP A 13 2.06 -3.43 10.79
N SER A 14 2.56 -2.51 11.60
CA SER A 14 1.81 -1.30 11.99
C SER A 14 1.47 -0.44 10.78
N LEU A 15 2.42 -0.25 9.88
CA LEU A 15 2.20 0.51 8.64
C LEU A 15 1.14 -0.16 7.77
N CYS A 16 1.19 -1.50 7.69
CA CYS A 16 0.17 -2.26 6.97
C CYS A 16 -1.22 -2.03 7.54
N ASN A 17 -1.35 -2.10 8.86
CA ASN A 17 -2.63 -1.90 9.55
C ASN A 17 -3.14 -0.48 9.37
N GLU A 18 -2.27 0.52 9.49
CA GLU A 18 -2.64 1.92 9.29
C GLU A 18 -3.10 2.17 7.86
N PHE A 19 -2.37 1.64 6.88
CA PHE A 19 -2.75 1.80 5.48
C PHE A 19 -4.10 1.14 5.20
N LYS A 20 -4.27 -0.10 5.64
CA LYS A 20 -5.50 -0.85 5.41
C LYS A 20 -6.70 -0.18 6.04
N GLY A 21 -6.55 0.28 7.28
CA GLY A 21 -7.62 1.00 7.99
C GLY A 21 -8.02 2.29 7.28
N ALA A 22 -7.03 3.10 6.89
CA ALA A 22 -7.29 4.34 6.16
C ALA A 22 -7.92 4.08 4.79
N PHE A 23 -7.47 3.03 4.12
CA PHE A 23 -8.00 2.64 2.81
C PHE A 23 -9.47 2.20 2.93
N GLU A 24 -9.80 1.38 3.92
CA GLU A 24 -11.16 0.91 4.15
C GLU A 24 -12.12 2.05 4.53
N ASN A 25 -11.61 3.06 5.23
CA ASN A 25 -12.39 4.23 5.63
C ASN A 25 -12.44 5.32 4.54
N SER A 26 -11.79 5.09 3.42
CA SER A 26 -11.79 6.03 2.30
C SER A 26 -12.99 5.81 1.39
N ASN A 27 -13.22 6.76 0.48
CA ASN A 27 -14.27 6.64 -0.53
C ASN A 27 -13.72 6.07 -1.85
N ILE A 28 -12.58 5.41 -1.79
CA ILE A 28 -11.96 4.82 -2.98
C ILE A 28 -12.78 3.63 -3.46
N LYS A 29 -13.17 3.68 -4.72
CA LYS A 29 -13.83 2.55 -5.36
C LYS A 29 -12.76 1.59 -5.86
N TYR A 30 -12.77 0.38 -5.34
CA TYR A 30 -11.83 -0.65 -5.75
C TYR A 30 -12.57 -1.94 -6.07
N LYS A 31 -12.00 -2.75 -6.93
CA LYS A 31 -12.57 -4.05 -7.28
C LYS A 31 -12.08 -5.12 -6.30
N GLU A 32 -10.84 -5.02 -5.90
CA GLU A 32 -10.22 -6.04 -5.06
C GLU A 32 -9.00 -5.48 -4.34
N ILE A 33 -8.81 -5.90 -3.09
CA ILE A 33 -7.59 -5.67 -2.35
C ILE A 33 -7.12 -7.00 -1.77
N THR A 34 -5.86 -7.34 -2.00
CA THR A 34 -5.22 -8.54 -1.49
C THR A 34 -4.03 -8.14 -0.64
N GLY A 35 -3.95 -8.69 0.55
CA GLY A 35 -2.84 -8.41 1.46
C GLY A 35 -3.31 -8.01 2.85
N PRO A 36 -2.36 -7.68 3.74
CA PRO A 36 -0.92 -7.70 3.47
C PRO A 36 -0.39 -9.13 3.33
N PHE A 37 0.60 -9.29 2.46
CA PHE A 37 1.26 -10.58 2.31
C PHE A 37 2.77 -10.37 2.21
N SER A 38 3.52 -11.41 2.56
CA SER A 38 4.97 -11.40 2.44
C SER A 38 5.34 -12.01 1.09
N PRO A 39 6.19 -11.36 0.29
CA PRO A 39 6.68 -11.98 -0.94
C PRO A 39 7.58 -13.18 -0.63
N ILE A 40 7.92 -13.97 -1.64
CA ILE A 40 8.80 -15.13 -1.49
C ILE A 40 10.09 -14.75 -0.76
N ILE A 41 10.66 -13.59 -1.12
CA ILE A 41 11.76 -12.99 -0.38
C ILE A 41 11.16 -11.89 0.48
N ASP A 42 10.93 -12.19 1.75
CA ASP A 42 10.26 -11.27 2.67
C ASP A 42 11.20 -10.30 3.38
N ARG A 43 12.50 -10.46 3.15
CA ARG A 43 13.51 -9.60 3.77
C ARG A 43 14.65 -9.37 2.79
N ILE A 44 14.90 -8.10 2.44
CA ILE A 44 15.97 -7.69 1.53
C ILE A 44 16.78 -6.60 2.20
N ARG A 45 18.10 -6.76 2.26
CA ARG A 45 19.03 -5.77 2.84
C ARG A 45 18.64 -5.37 4.28
N GLY A 46 18.14 -6.33 5.05
CA GLY A 46 17.75 -6.08 6.43
C GLY A 46 16.40 -5.42 6.62
N GLU A 47 15.64 -5.23 5.54
CA GLU A 47 14.30 -4.65 5.63
C GLU A 47 13.23 -5.71 5.38
N TRP A 48 12.21 -5.71 6.23
CA TRP A 48 11.05 -6.58 6.06
C TRP A 48 10.14 -5.99 4.98
N ILE A 49 9.63 -6.85 4.12
CA ILE A 49 8.80 -6.44 2.98
C ILE A 49 7.41 -7.00 3.13
N LYS A 50 6.40 -6.11 3.03
CA LYS A 50 4.99 -6.48 3.00
C LYS A 50 4.35 -5.83 1.78
N CYS A 51 3.43 -6.52 1.16
CA CYS A 51 2.80 -6.06 -0.08
C CYS A 51 1.29 -6.10 -0.02
N PHE A 52 0.67 -5.18 -0.75
CA PHE A 52 -0.75 -5.20 -1.09
C PHE A 52 -0.89 -5.17 -2.60
N TYR A 53 -1.85 -5.90 -3.12
CA TYR A 53 -2.32 -5.72 -4.49
C TYR A 53 -3.70 -5.09 -4.44
N ILE A 54 -3.86 -3.97 -5.11
CA ILE A 54 -5.12 -3.25 -5.20
C ILE A 54 -5.52 -3.18 -6.66
N LYS A 55 -6.71 -3.69 -6.97
CA LYS A 55 -7.26 -3.68 -8.32
C LYS A 55 -8.32 -2.59 -8.40
N LEU A 56 -8.03 -1.55 -9.18
CA LEU A 56 -8.94 -0.43 -9.39
C LEU A 56 -9.68 -0.59 -10.71
N GLY A 57 -10.88 -0.03 -10.77
CA GLY A 57 -11.62 0.03 -12.03
C GLY A 57 -10.97 1.00 -13.00
N ARG A 58 -11.09 0.71 -14.29
CA ARG A 58 -10.57 1.59 -15.35
C ARG A 58 -11.67 2.50 -15.86
N ASP A 59 -12.21 3.31 -14.97
CA ASP A 59 -13.24 4.29 -15.32
C ASP A 59 -12.72 5.70 -15.04
N ASN A 60 -13.61 6.68 -15.08
CA ASN A 60 -13.25 8.08 -14.87
C ASN A 60 -12.71 8.37 -13.47
N SER A 61 -12.88 7.46 -12.52
CA SER A 61 -12.41 7.63 -11.15
C SER A 61 -10.98 7.11 -10.92
N LEU A 62 -10.35 6.50 -11.92
CA LEU A 62 -9.04 5.88 -11.76
C LEU A 62 -7.96 6.85 -11.26
N MET A 63 -7.85 8.02 -11.91
CA MET A 63 -6.87 9.04 -11.50
C MET A 63 -7.16 9.55 -10.10
N SER A 64 -8.42 9.82 -9.81
CA SER A 64 -8.85 10.29 -8.50
C SER A 64 -8.54 9.26 -7.42
N ASN A 65 -8.76 7.98 -7.69
CA ASN A 65 -8.46 6.89 -6.76
C ASN A 65 -6.96 6.77 -6.51
N LYS A 66 -6.14 6.91 -7.54
CA LYS A 66 -4.68 6.89 -7.39
C LYS A 66 -4.19 8.04 -6.52
N GLU A 67 -4.74 9.24 -6.73
CA GLU A 67 -4.42 10.42 -5.91
C GLU A 67 -4.83 10.22 -4.46
N SER A 68 -5.99 9.60 -4.23
CA SER A 68 -6.47 9.31 -2.88
C SER A 68 -5.56 8.33 -2.16
N ILE A 69 -5.07 7.30 -2.84
CA ILE A 69 -4.09 6.35 -2.28
C ILE A 69 -2.81 7.09 -1.89
N GLN A 70 -2.33 7.98 -2.75
CA GLN A 70 -1.13 8.76 -2.47
C GLN A 70 -1.33 9.65 -1.24
N LYS A 71 -2.49 10.27 -1.11
CA LYS A 71 -2.81 11.10 0.06
C LYS A 71 -2.86 10.28 1.34
N ILE A 72 -3.39 9.06 1.29
CA ILE A 72 -3.39 8.15 2.43
C ILE A 72 -1.96 7.88 2.88
N ILE A 73 -1.08 7.56 1.95
CA ILE A 73 0.33 7.29 2.22
C ILE A 73 1.00 8.51 2.87
N GLU A 74 0.76 9.69 2.32
CA GLU A 74 1.32 10.93 2.85
C GLU A 74 0.80 11.27 4.25
N GLY A 75 -0.43 10.86 4.56
CA GLY A 75 -1.03 11.08 5.87
C GLY A 75 -0.53 10.12 6.94
N ILE A 76 0.13 9.04 6.58
CA ILE A 76 0.71 8.08 7.53
C ILE A 76 2.10 8.58 7.91
N LYS A 77 2.40 8.60 9.21
CA LYS A 77 3.72 9.03 9.69
C LYS A 77 4.80 8.11 9.12
N GLY A 78 5.72 8.70 8.34
CA GLY A 78 6.77 7.94 7.66
C GLY A 78 6.29 7.19 6.42
N GLY A 79 5.02 7.34 6.03
CA GLY A 79 4.47 6.62 4.90
C GLY A 79 5.23 6.85 3.60
N SER A 80 5.52 8.12 3.27
CA SER A 80 6.25 8.45 2.03
C SER A 80 7.64 7.82 1.99
N ARG A 81 8.22 7.55 3.16
CA ARG A 81 9.55 6.97 3.27
C ARG A 81 9.52 5.46 3.12
N PHE A 82 8.51 4.80 3.67
CA PHE A 82 8.47 3.34 3.79
C PHE A 82 7.51 2.66 2.83
N ILE A 83 6.63 3.42 2.18
CA ILE A 83 5.60 2.88 1.29
C ILE A 83 5.84 3.35 -0.13
N THR A 84 5.89 2.39 -1.05
CA THR A 84 6.08 2.65 -2.49
C THR A 84 4.93 2.06 -3.27
N VAL A 85 4.44 2.79 -4.25
CA VAL A 85 3.36 2.33 -5.12
C VAL A 85 3.89 2.13 -6.52
N ASP A 86 3.69 0.93 -7.07
CA ASP A 86 3.98 0.61 -8.46
C ASP A 86 2.65 0.38 -9.18
N VAL A 87 2.46 1.08 -10.28
CA VAL A 87 1.27 0.91 -11.12
C VAL A 87 1.62 -0.03 -12.26
N ASP A 88 0.87 -1.13 -12.37
CA ASP A 88 1.08 -2.05 -13.47
C ASP A 88 0.62 -1.41 -14.78
N PRO A 89 1.51 -1.27 -15.76
CA PRO A 89 1.11 -0.80 -17.07
C PRO A 89 0.44 -1.96 -17.83
N LEU A 90 -0.81 -1.89 -17.95
CA LEU A 90 -1.50 -2.83 -18.83
C LEU A 90 -1.77 -2.22 -20.16
#